data_663cfcda2fe1423c7f4598dfbe417e62
#
_entry.id   663cfcda2fe1423c7f4598dfbe417e62
#
_cell.length_a   1.000
_cell.length_b   1.000
_cell.length_c   1.000
_cell.angle_alpha   90.00
_cell.angle_beta   90.00
_cell.angle_gamma   90.00
#
_symmetry.space_group_name_H-M   'P 1'
#
loop_
_entity.id
_entity.type
_entity.pdbx_description
1 polymer ?
#
loop_
_entity_poly.entity_id
_entity_poly.type
_entity_poly.pdbx_seq_one_letter_code
_entity_poly.pdbx_strand_id
1 'polypeptide(L)'
;MSKEETATPLDMDVKEDKELVLQYEGDLLGGLLAAADYREKEIYTVDIIRKGVKFFSFRIRPLSEEEFQTLIKRYSKYKKSRRMGGRVQDDFDRAAYRSDVIYTATVPEDQKAVWGDNNGLWRKLDVLSGPQAIAKILKAGEKDRIYDRIEEISGFTDEDADNEVETAKN
;
A
#
# COMPACT_ATOMS: atom_id res chain seq x y z
N MET A 1 32.83 -39.33 -4.40
CA MET A 1 32.34 -38.25 -3.52
C MET A 1 31.57 -37.29 -4.39
N SER A 2 30.27 -37.45 -4.41
CA SER A 2 29.38 -36.56 -5.14
C SER A 2 29.18 -35.31 -4.31
N LYS A 3 29.54 -34.14 -4.84
CA LYS A 3 29.14 -32.86 -4.27
C LYS A 3 27.65 -32.65 -4.58
N GLU A 4 26.81 -32.79 -3.60
CA GLU A 4 25.45 -32.25 -3.64
C GLU A 4 25.55 -30.72 -3.70
N GLU A 5 25.26 -30.17 -4.87
CA GLU A 5 25.05 -28.76 -5.06
C GLU A 5 23.68 -28.42 -4.44
N THR A 6 23.68 -27.93 -3.20
CA THR A 6 22.50 -27.41 -2.57
C THR A 6 22.11 -26.10 -3.28
N ALA A 7 21.02 -26.15 -4.06
CA ALA A 7 20.44 -24.97 -4.67
C ALA A 7 20.13 -23.92 -3.59
N THR A 8 20.58 -22.69 -3.82
CA THR A 8 20.30 -21.56 -2.91
C THR A 8 18.83 -21.17 -3.00
N PRO A 9 18.20 -20.67 -1.93
CA PRO A 9 16.79 -20.26 -1.93
C PRO A 9 16.41 -19.27 -3.05
N LEU A 10 17.35 -18.44 -3.50
CA LEU A 10 17.17 -17.51 -4.61
C LEU A 10 16.89 -18.21 -5.96
N ASP A 11 17.51 -19.36 -6.20
CA ASP A 11 17.30 -20.11 -7.47
C ASP A 11 15.92 -20.80 -7.55
N MET A 12 15.30 -21.06 -6.39
CA MET A 12 13.95 -21.64 -6.34
C MET A 12 12.90 -20.58 -6.66
N ASP A 13 13.02 -19.36 -6.14
CA ASP A 13 12.10 -18.26 -6.38
C ASP A 13 12.08 -17.85 -7.87
N VAL A 14 13.24 -17.77 -8.51
CA VAL A 14 13.38 -17.45 -9.95
C VAL A 14 12.79 -18.53 -10.86
N LYS A 15 12.77 -19.80 -10.43
CA LYS A 15 12.15 -20.88 -11.22
C LYS A 15 10.63 -20.88 -11.08
N GLU A 16 10.10 -20.60 -9.89
CA GLU A 16 8.66 -20.47 -9.66
C GLU A 16 8.09 -19.30 -10.45
N ASP A 17 8.73 -18.15 -10.47
CA ASP A 17 8.31 -16.99 -11.25
C ASP A 17 8.28 -17.27 -12.76
N LYS A 18 9.25 -18.00 -13.31
CA LYS A 18 9.27 -18.38 -14.72
C LYS A 18 8.18 -19.38 -15.09
N GLU A 19 7.87 -20.34 -14.24
CA GLU A 19 6.77 -21.28 -14.45
C GLU A 19 5.41 -20.60 -14.39
N LEU A 20 5.22 -19.62 -13.48
CA LEU A 20 4.00 -18.84 -13.36
C LEU A 20 3.75 -17.95 -14.59
N VAL A 21 4.77 -17.35 -15.17
CA VAL A 21 4.66 -16.54 -16.40
C VAL A 21 4.12 -17.37 -17.58
N LEU A 22 4.48 -18.66 -17.69
CA LEU A 22 4.03 -19.53 -18.77
C LEU A 22 2.64 -20.13 -18.56
N GLN A 23 2.12 -20.14 -17.34
CA GLN A 23 0.85 -20.78 -16.99
C GLN A 23 -0.36 -20.25 -17.77
N TYR A 24 -0.38 -18.97 -18.12
CA TYR A 24 -1.49 -18.31 -18.80
C TYR A 24 -1.22 -17.97 -20.27
N GLU A 25 -0.09 -18.38 -20.85
CA GLU A 25 0.31 -18.01 -22.21
C GLU A 25 -0.71 -18.41 -23.28
N GLY A 26 -1.44 -19.51 -23.07
CA GLY A 26 -2.50 -20.01 -23.96
C GLY A 26 -3.94 -19.70 -23.51
N ASP A 27 -4.14 -19.05 -22.36
CA ASP A 27 -5.45 -18.76 -21.76
C ASP A 27 -5.52 -17.31 -21.27
N LEU A 28 -5.74 -16.39 -22.19
CA LEU A 28 -5.85 -14.96 -21.90
C LEU A 28 -6.97 -14.65 -20.89
N LEU A 29 -8.15 -15.27 -21.03
CA LEU A 29 -9.27 -15.03 -20.13
C LEU A 29 -8.98 -15.53 -18.72
N GLY A 30 -8.42 -16.74 -18.61
CA GLY A 30 -7.98 -17.29 -17.32
C GLY A 30 -6.92 -16.41 -16.65
N GLY A 31 -5.96 -15.91 -17.42
CA GLY A 31 -4.94 -14.99 -16.94
C GLY A 31 -5.52 -13.66 -16.42
N LEU A 32 -6.46 -13.06 -17.15
CA LEU A 32 -7.13 -11.81 -16.75
C LEU A 32 -7.94 -11.98 -15.47
N LEU A 33 -8.69 -13.08 -15.34
CA LEU A 33 -9.47 -13.38 -14.15
C LEU A 33 -8.57 -13.66 -12.94
N ALA A 34 -7.50 -14.42 -13.14
CA ALA A 34 -6.54 -14.71 -12.08
C ALA A 34 -5.80 -13.45 -11.60
N ALA A 35 -5.44 -12.56 -12.51
CA ALA A 35 -4.80 -11.28 -12.16
C ALA A 35 -5.75 -10.37 -11.34
N ALA A 36 -7.04 -10.32 -11.71
CA ALA A 36 -8.05 -9.57 -10.95
C ALA A 36 -8.25 -10.15 -9.54
N ASP A 37 -8.36 -11.47 -9.42
CA ASP A 37 -8.54 -12.20 -8.16
C ASP A 37 -7.30 -12.07 -7.24
N TYR A 38 -6.11 -12.09 -7.81
CA TYR A 38 -4.85 -11.88 -7.09
C TYR A 38 -4.81 -10.53 -6.39
N ARG A 39 -5.21 -9.46 -7.10
CA ARG A 39 -5.24 -8.10 -6.57
C ARG A 39 -6.14 -7.96 -5.34
N GLU A 40 -7.27 -8.66 -5.30
CA GLU A 40 -8.23 -8.60 -4.19
C GLU A 40 -7.74 -9.36 -2.95
N LYS A 41 -6.88 -10.37 -3.13
CA LYS A 41 -6.39 -11.26 -2.05
C LYS A 41 -5.06 -10.83 -1.44
N GLU A 42 -4.40 -9.85 -2.01
CA GLU A 42 -3.09 -9.41 -1.55
C GLU A 42 -3.18 -8.64 -0.23
N ILE A 43 -2.65 -9.23 0.85
CA ILE A 43 -2.66 -8.65 2.20
C ILE A 43 -1.25 -8.76 2.79
N TYR A 44 -0.74 -7.65 3.31
CA TYR A 44 0.58 -7.55 3.95
C TYR A 44 0.46 -7.17 5.42
N THR A 45 1.32 -7.73 6.25
CA THR A 45 1.38 -7.38 7.68
C THR A 45 2.44 -6.33 7.91
N VAL A 46 2.08 -5.27 8.61
CA VAL A 46 2.97 -4.20 9.07
C VAL A 46 3.20 -4.37 10.57
N ASP A 47 4.45 -4.50 10.96
CA ASP A 47 4.86 -4.56 12.35
C ASP A 47 5.42 -3.21 12.82
N ILE A 48 4.92 -2.68 13.92
CA ILE A 48 5.46 -1.48 14.54
C ILE A 48 6.45 -1.89 15.62
N ILE A 49 7.74 -1.77 15.26
CA ILE A 49 8.87 -2.14 16.11
C ILE A 49 9.69 -0.90 16.44
N ARG A 50 9.93 -0.65 17.72
CA ARG A 50 10.75 0.46 18.20
C ARG A 50 11.76 -0.07 19.21
N LYS A 51 13.06 0.20 18.99
CA LYS A 51 14.17 -0.29 19.84
C LYS A 51 14.12 -1.80 20.13
N GLY A 52 13.79 -2.59 19.10
CA GLY A 52 13.71 -4.05 19.20
C GLY A 52 12.45 -4.59 19.88
N VAL A 53 11.50 -3.73 20.28
CA VAL A 53 10.24 -4.15 20.89
C VAL A 53 9.12 -3.98 19.87
N LYS A 54 8.37 -5.05 19.61
CA LYS A 54 7.15 -5.03 18.81
C LYS A 54 5.98 -4.53 19.66
N PHE A 55 5.39 -3.41 19.29
CA PHE A 55 4.27 -2.81 19.99
C PHE A 55 2.93 -3.37 19.53
N PHE A 56 2.72 -3.42 18.22
CA PHE A 56 1.52 -3.96 17.58
C PHE A 56 1.77 -4.25 16.11
N SER A 57 0.82 -4.89 15.46
CA SER A 57 0.79 -5.08 14.02
C SER A 57 -0.61 -4.85 13.46
N PHE A 58 -0.67 -4.58 12.18
CA PHE A 58 -1.92 -4.47 11.42
C PHE A 58 -1.67 -4.88 9.98
N ARG A 59 -2.74 -5.21 9.26
CA ARG A 59 -2.68 -5.68 7.89
C ARG A 59 -3.13 -4.58 6.94
N ILE A 60 -2.42 -4.47 5.83
CA ILE A 60 -2.70 -3.54 4.75
C ILE A 60 -2.97 -4.30 3.45
N ARG A 61 -3.73 -3.67 2.57
CA ARG A 61 -4.04 -4.12 1.22
C ARG A 61 -3.65 -3.08 0.18
N PRO A 62 -3.49 -3.46 -1.09
CA PRO A 62 -3.37 -2.50 -2.18
C PRO A 62 -4.58 -1.59 -2.25
N LEU A 63 -4.36 -0.35 -2.69
CA LEU A 63 -5.41 0.60 -3.01
C LEU A 63 -5.62 0.70 -4.53
N SER A 64 -6.87 0.91 -4.94
CA SER A 64 -7.18 1.21 -6.32
C SER A 64 -6.85 2.66 -6.67
N GLU A 65 -6.70 2.96 -7.95
CA GLU A 65 -6.51 4.33 -8.42
C GLU A 65 -7.68 5.25 -7.99
N GLU A 66 -8.90 4.75 -8.00
CA GLU A 66 -10.09 5.49 -7.57
C GLU A 66 -10.03 5.86 -6.09
N GLU A 67 -9.54 4.95 -5.23
CA GLU A 67 -9.34 5.21 -3.80
C GLU A 67 -8.30 6.31 -3.60
N PHE A 68 -7.15 6.25 -4.28
CA PHE A 68 -6.12 7.28 -4.23
C PHE A 68 -6.67 8.64 -4.72
N GLN A 69 -7.37 8.67 -5.83
CA GLN A 69 -7.96 9.90 -6.37
C GLN A 69 -8.99 10.52 -5.41
N THR A 70 -9.78 9.70 -4.75
CA THR A 70 -10.74 10.15 -3.73
C THR A 70 -10.04 10.80 -2.54
N LEU A 71 -8.95 10.19 -2.07
CA LEU A 71 -8.13 10.71 -0.98
C LEU A 71 -7.43 12.01 -1.38
N ILE A 72 -6.83 12.08 -2.58
CA ILE A 72 -6.20 13.31 -3.10
C ILE A 72 -7.21 14.46 -3.14
N LYS A 73 -8.41 14.22 -3.66
CA LYS A 73 -9.47 15.24 -3.70
C LYS A 73 -9.89 15.72 -2.31
N ARG A 74 -9.93 14.83 -1.32
CA ARG A 74 -10.32 15.15 0.07
C ARG A 74 -9.33 16.12 0.74
N TYR A 75 -8.04 15.95 0.48
CA TYR A 75 -6.97 16.73 1.11
C TYR A 75 -6.43 17.86 0.24
N SER A 76 -6.93 18.03 -0.98
CA SER A 76 -6.62 19.15 -1.86
C SER A 76 -7.50 20.35 -1.53
N LYS A 77 -6.89 21.49 -1.24
CA LYS A 77 -7.60 22.75 -1.08
C LYS A 77 -7.52 23.56 -2.39
N TYR A 78 -8.65 24.10 -2.83
CA TYR A 78 -8.76 24.84 -4.05
C TYR A 78 -9.16 26.29 -3.79
N LYS A 79 -8.50 27.21 -4.46
CA LYS A 79 -8.81 28.64 -4.43
C LYS A 79 -9.34 29.10 -5.78
N LYS A 80 -10.35 29.98 -5.77
CA LYS A 80 -10.84 30.59 -7.00
C LYS A 80 -9.80 31.58 -7.54
N SER A 81 -9.24 31.29 -8.71
CA SER A 81 -8.32 32.22 -9.39
C SER A 81 -9.11 33.21 -10.24
N ARG A 82 -9.03 34.49 -9.90
CA ARG A 82 -9.61 35.56 -10.73
C ARG A 82 -8.89 35.74 -12.08
N ARG A 83 -7.63 35.30 -12.18
CA ARG A 83 -6.79 35.46 -13.37
C ARG A 83 -7.01 34.36 -14.43
N MET A 84 -7.32 33.13 -13.98
CA MET A 84 -7.45 31.96 -14.85
C MET A 84 -8.90 31.47 -15.03
N GLY A 85 -9.88 32.13 -14.41
CA GLY A 85 -11.30 31.81 -14.57
C GLY A 85 -11.73 30.44 -14.00
N GLY A 86 -10.89 29.80 -13.14
CA GLY A 86 -11.12 28.47 -12.62
C GLY A 86 -10.67 28.26 -11.17
N ARG A 87 -10.79 27.04 -10.68
CA ARG A 87 -10.23 26.62 -9.39
C ARG A 87 -8.78 26.16 -9.58
N VAL A 88 -7.86 26.75 -8.83
CA VAL A 88 -6.45 26.34 -8.77
C VAL A 88 -6.18 25.69 -7.42
N GLN A 89 -5.42 24.62 -7.41
CA GLN A 89 -5.00 23.99 -6.17
C GLN A 89 -4.11 24.97 -5.40
N ASP A 90 -4.50 25.30 -4.17
CA ASP A 90 -3.83 26.28 -3.32
C ASP A 90 -2.91 25.59 -2.28
N ASP A 91 -3.37 24.47 -1.73
CA ASP A 91 -2.65 23.74 -0.69
C ASP A 91 -3.01 22.25 -0.69
N PHE A 92 -2.12 21.42 -0.13
CA PHE A 92 -2.31 20.00 0.04
C PHE A 92 -1.81 19.55 1.42
N ASP A 93 -2.71 19.05 2.26
CA ASP A 93 -2.35 18.53 3.58
C ASP A 93 -1.76 17.11 3.46
N ARG A 94 -0.47 17.06 3.15
CA ARG A 94 0.27 15.79 2.94
C ARG A 94 0.28 14.90 4.19
N ALA A 95 0.35 15.49 5.39
CA ALA A 95 0.43 14.70 6.63
C ALA A 95 -0.90 14.01 6.94
N ALA A 96 -2.02 14.72 6.80
CA ALA A 96 -3.36 14.14 6.94
C ALA A 96 -3.67 13.15 5.83
N TYR A 97 -3.29 13.44 4.58
CA TYR A 97 -3.42 12.55 3.44
C TYR A 97 -2.73 11.21 3.68
N ARG A 98 -1.45 11.20 4.08
CA ARG A 98 -0.72 9.96 4.37
C ARG A 98 -1.38 9.13 5.47
N SER A 99 -1.87 9.77 6.52
CA SER A 99 -2.56 9.08 7.61
C SER A 99 -3.86 8.43 7.14
N ASP A 100 -4.60 9.07 6.24
CA ASP A 100 -5.85 8.52 5.69
C ASP A 100 -5.59 7.45 4.62
N VAL A 101 -4.51 7.55 3.85
CA VAL A 101 -4.04 6.46 2.97
C VAL A 101 -3.75 5.20 3.78
N ILE A 102 -3.02 5.31 4.89
CA ILE A 102 -2.72 4.18 5.77
C ILE A 102 -4.00 3.60 6.36
N TYR A 103 -4.92 4.45 6.81
CA TYR A 103 -6.21 4.00 7.34
C TYR A 103 -7.04 3.26 6.28
N THR A 104 -7.15 3.81 5.08
CA THR A 104 -7.93 3.23 3.98
C THR A 104 -7.32 1.91 3.49
N ALA A 105 -5.99 1.82 3.45
CA ALA A 105 -5.29 0.59 3.11
C ALA A 105 -5.36 -0.48 4.22
N THR A 106 -5.62 -0.10 5.47
CA THR A 106 -5.78 -1.08 6.56
C THR A 106 -7.03 -1.93 6.30
N VAL A 107 -6.93 -3.25 6.45
CA VAL A 107 -8.09 -4.14 6.28
C VAL A 107 -9.21 -3.80 7.28
N PRO A 108 -10.51 -3.99 6.93
CA PRO A 108 -11.63 -3.54 7.74
C PRO A 108 -11.63 -4.05 9.18
N GLU A 109 -11.19 -5.28 9.41
CA GLU A 109 -11.10 -5.86 10.74
C GLU A 109 -10.09 -5.10 11.61
N ASP A 110 -8.93 -4.78 11.05
CA ASP A 110 -7.85 -4.07 11.73
C ASP A 110 -8.14 -2.58 11.85
N GLN A 111 -8.90 -1.97 10.93
CA GLN A 111 -9.42 -0.61 11.11
C GLN A 111 -10.20 -0.50 12.42
N LYS A 112 -11.04 -1.49 12.72
CA LYS A 112 -11.83 -1.53 13.94
C LYS A 112 -10.99 -1.92 15.16
N ALA A 113 -10.15 -2.93 15.03
CA ALA A 113 -9.38 -3.49 16.14
C ALA A 113 -8.21 -2.60 16.59
N VAL A 114 -7.51 -1.97 15.64
CA VAL A 114 -6.29 -1.19 15.90
C VAL A 114 -6.57 0.31 15.93
N TRP A 115 -7.30 0.83 14.94
CA TRP A 115 -7.52 2.26 14.77
C TRP A 115 -8.88 2.75 15.25
N GLY A 116 -9.76 1.84 15.67
CA GLY A 116 -11.08 2.16 16.19
C GLY A 116 -11.07 2.72 17.61
N ASP A 117 -12.20 3.24 18.05
CA ASP A 117 -12.35 3.76 19.42
C ASP A 117 -12.55 2.63 20.46
N ASN A 118 -11.61 1.68 20.47
CA ASN A 118 -11.62 0.58 21.42
C ASN A 118 -11.14 1.04 22.79
N ASN A 119 -11.90 0.74 23.83
CA ASN A 119 -11.58 1.09 25.23
C ASN A 119 -11.30 2.60 25.44
N GLY A 120 -11.97 3.45 24.67
CA GLY A 120 -11.83 4.90 24.74
C GLY A 120 -10.46 5.40 24.23
N LEU A 121 -9.87 4.69 23.25
CA LEU A 121 -8.60 5.06 22.65
C LEU A 121 -8.63 6.48 22.10
N TRP A 122 -9.67 6.84 21.34
CA TRP A 122 -9.76 8.15 20.73
C TRP A 122 -9.83 9.28 21.77
N ARG A 123 -10.56 9.06 22.84
CA ARG A 123 -10.62 10.02 23.94
C ARG A 123 -9.27 10.17 24.65
N LYS A 124 -8.52 9.06 24.86
CA LYS A 124 -7.19 9.09 25.48
C LYS A 124 -6.16 9.80 24.61
N LEU A 125 -6.31 9.73 23.29
CA LEU A 125 -5.43 10.38 22.33
C LEU A 125 -5.89 11.80 21.95
N ASP A 126 -7.08 12.21 22.39
CA ASP A 126 -7.72 13.45 21.97
C ASP A 126 -7.87 13.55 20.44
N VAL A 127 -8.52 12.54 19.85
CA VAL A 127 -8.78 12.43 18.41
C VAL A 127 -10.25 12.03 18.15
N LEU A 128 -10.71 12.23 16.92
CA LEU A 128 -12.11 12.00 16.51
C LEU A 128 -12.23 10.92 15.41
N SER A 129 -11.11 10.39 14.91
CA SER A 129 -11.15 9.43 13.80
C SER A 129 -9.91 8.54 13.77
N GLY A 130 -10.00 7.41 13.03
CA GLY A 130 -8.89 6.49 12.82
C GLY A 130 -7.67 7.16 12.17
N PRO A 131 -7.80 7.95 11.09
CA PRO A 131 -6.66 8.68 10.52
C PRO A 131 -5.97 9.61 11.51
N GLN A 132 -6.72 10.28 12.39
CA GLN A 132 -6.14 11.10 13.45
C GLN A 132 -5.42 10.27 14.51
N ALA A 133 -5.95 9.08 14.85
CA ALA A 133 -5.26 8.14 15.73
C ALA A 133 -3.92 7.69 15.14
N ILE A 134 -3.87 7.36 13.85
CA ILE A 134 -2.64 7.05 13.12
C ILE A 134 -1.64 8.21 13.22
N ALA A 135 -2.11 9.45 12.98
CA ALA A 135 -1.25 10.63 13.07
C ALA A 135 -0.63 10.84 14.46
N LYS A 136 -1.33 10.44 15.52
CA LYS A 136 -0.85 10.53 16.91
C LYS A 136 0.06 9.37 17.32
N ILE A 137 -0.24 8.15 16.86
CA ILE A 137 0.45 6.93 17.29
C ILE A 137 1.74 6.71 16.50
N LEU A 138 1.71 6.89 15.18
CA LEU A 138 2.85 6.63 14.30
C LEU A 138 3.77 7.83 14.18
N LYS A 139 5.08 7.56 14.21
CA LYS A 139 6.11 8.57 13.92
C LYS A 139 6.09 8.92 12.42
N ALA A 140 6.59 10.11 12.09
CA ALA A 140 6.64 10.58 10.70
C ALA A 140 7.35 9.58 9.77
N GLY A 141 8.54 9.09 10.14
CA GLY A 141 9.27 8.13 9.34
C GLY A 141 8.63 6.72 9.29
N GLU A 142 7.82 6.34 10.29
CA GLU A 142 7.02 5.11 10.23
C GLU A 142 5.90 5.28 9.21
N LYS A 143 5.20 6.42 9.21
CA LYS A 143 4.17 6.73 8.22
C LYS A 143 4.72 6.77 6.80
N ASP A 144 5.92 7.35 6.60
CA ASP A 144 6.57 7.38 5.29
C ASP A 144 6.83 5.97 4.77
N ARG A 145 7.48 5.11 5.54
CA ARG A 145 7.75 3.72 5.13
C ARG A 145 6.49 2.90 4.86
N ILE A 146 5.43 3.10 5.64
CA ILE A 146 4.16 2.40 5.42
C ILE A 146 3.48 2.92 4.15
N TYR A 147 3.51 4.23 3.93
CA TYR A 147 2.97 4.86 2.73
C TYR A 147 3.69 4.35 1.48
N ASP A 148 5.03 4.36 1.48
CA ASP A 148 5.85 3.84 0.37
C ASP A 148 5.52 2.36 0.11
N ARG A 149 5.34 1.55 1.17
CA ARG A 149 4.92 0.17 1.01
C ARG A 149 3.53 0.01 0.41
N ILE A 150 2.58 0.89 0.76
CA ILE A 150 1.24 0.89 0.16
C ILE A 150 1.31 1.26 -1.32
N GLU A 151 2.14 2.24 -1.71
CA GLU A 151 2.37 2.58 -3.11
C GLU A 151 3.00 1.39 -3.86
N GLU A 152 4.02 0.76 -3.32
CA GLU A 152 4.67 -0.40 -3.89
C GLU A 152 3.68 -1.53 -4.18
N ILE A 153 2.92 -1.99 -3.18
CA ILE A 153 1.95 -3.07 -3.36
C ILE A 153 0.74 -2.68 -4.22
N SER A 154 0.53 -1.39 -4.43
CA SER A 154 -0.50 -0.86 -5.33
C SER A 154 0.00 -0.68 -6.77
N GLY A 155 1.25 -1.05 -7.07
CA GLY A 155 1.83 -1.05 -8.42
C GLY A 155 2.46 0.28 -8.84
N PHE A 156 2.84 1.15 -7.90
CA PHE A 156 3.51 2.43 -8.20
C PHE A 156 5.04 2.37 -8.05
N THR A 157 5.67 1.20 -8.23
CA THR A 157 7.12 1.10 -8.17
C THR A 157 7.78 1.07 -9.54
N ASP A 158 8.97 1.67 -9.63
CA ASP A 158 9.79 1.70 -10.84
C ASP A 158 10.30 0.29 -11.27
N GLU A 159 10.33 -0.68 -10.36
CA GLU A 159 10.77 -2.05 -10.64
C GLU A 159 9.83 -2.79 -11.61
N ASP A 160 8.53 -2.55 -11.54
CA ASP A 160 7.57 -3.14 -12.47
C ASP A 160 7.65 -2.50 -13.86
N ALA A 161 7.96 -1.20 -13.95
CA ALA A 161 8.15 -0.48 -15.20
C ALA A 161 9.39 -0.98 -15.99
N ASP A 162 10.48 -1.32 -15.31
CA ASP A 162 11.70 -1.85 -15.94
C ASP A 162 11.50 -3.28 -16.48
N ASN A 163 10.73 -4.12 -15.79
CA ASN A 163 10.39 -5.47 -16.25
C ASN A 163 9.45 -5.45 -17.46
N GLU A 164 8.47 -4.54 -17.52
CA GLU A 164 7.58 -4.39 -18.68
C GLU A 164 8.32 -3.91 -19.94
N VAL A 165 9.30 -3.00 -19.78
CA VAL A 165 10.10 -2.47 -20.90
C VAL A 165 11.09 -3.51 -21.43
N GLU A 166 11.64 -4.37 -20.60
CA GLU A 166 12.57 -5.42 -21.03
C GLU A 166 11.83 -6.56 -21.77
N THR A 167 10.62 -6.87 -21.37
CA THR A 167 9.78 -7.86 -22.04
C THR A 167 9.28 -7.38 -23.41
N ALA A 168 9.08 -6.09 -23.61
CA ALA A 168 8.64 -5.50 -24.87
C ALA A 168 9.76 -5.37 -25.94
N LYS A 169 11.04 -5.58 -25.57
CA LYS A 169 12.20 -5.51 -26.48
C LYS A 169 12.65 -6.84 -27.08
N ASN A 170 12.06 -7.95 -26.67
CA ASN A 170 12.30 -9.31 -27.21
C ASN A 170 11.07 -9.78 -27.98
#